data_c8d59437151ebcc4d7735919a5f98782
#
_entry.id   c8d59437151ebcc4d7735919a5f98782
#
_cell.length_a   1.000
_cell.length_b   1.000
_cell.length_c   1.000
_cell.angle_alpha   90.00
_cell.angle_beta   90.00
_cell.angle_gamma   90.00
#
_symmetry.space_group_name_H-M   'P 1'
#
loop_
_entity.id
_entity.type
_entity.pdbx_description
1 polymer ?
#
loop_
_entity_poly.entity_id
_entity_poly.type
_entity_poly.pdbx_seq_one_letter_code
_entity_poly.pdbx_strand_id
1 'polypeptide(L)'
;MDVYELTAKRLLAEYGRPDFVWASPPCTAFSVASMGHHWKSGGANPVPKTEAARLSQDLVLHTLKVINDLMPTKGWLMENPRGMLRKLKVVEGIQRRTITYCQYGDSRMKPTDLWGYVPGWIPREACKNGQPCHIAAPRGSSTGTQGLKGAKDRSRVPYDLGKEILEAITGGNDE
;
A
#
# COMPACT_ATOMS: atom_id res chain seq x y z
N MET A 1 -15.45 -14.81 -0.13
CA MET A 1 -15.65 -14.07 -1.40
C MET A 1 -14.28 -13.96 -2.06
N ASP A 2 -14.17 -14.42 -3.29
CA ASP A 2 -12.96 -14.23 -4.08
C ASP A 2 -12.85 -12.74 -4.46
N VAL A 3 -11.67 -12.16 -4.34
CA VAL A 3 -11.45 -10.74 -4.68
C VAL A 3 -11.71 -10.44 -6.16
N TYR A 4 -11.55 -11.42 -7.04
CA TYR A 4 -11.86 -11.29 -8.47
C TYR A 4 -13.36 -11.24 -8.77
N GLU A 5 -14.21 -11.69 -7.83
CA GLU A 5 -15.67 -11.54 -7.90
C GLU A 5 -16.14 -10.13 -7.48
N LEU A 6 -15.23 -9.36 -6.84
CA LEU A 6 -15.51 -8.01 -6.40
C LEU A 6 -15.46 -7.07 -7.60
N THR A 7 -16.62 -6.65 -8.09
CA THR A 7 -16.74 -5.71 -9.21
C THR A 7 -17.32 -4.39 -8.76
N ALA A 8 -16.95 -3.31 -9.43
CA ALA A 8 -17.52 -1.98 -9.15
C ALA A 8 -19.06 -1.99 -9.30
N LYS A 9 -19.59 -2.70 -10.30
CA LYS A 9 -21.05 -2.84 -10.50
C LYS A 9 -21.74 -3.40 -9.26
N ARG A 10 -21.17 -4.45 -8.66
CA ARG A 10 -21.73 -5.06 -7.44
C ARG A 10 -21.63 -4.12 -6.26
N LEU A 11 -20.46 -3.49 -6.05
CA LEU A 11 -20.25 -2.55 -4.95
C LEU A 11 -21.16 -1.33 -5.06
N LEU A 12 -21.32 -0.77 -6.25
CA LEU A 12 -22.21 0.37 -6.48
C LEU A 12 -23.69 0.00 -6.25
N ALA A 13 -24.10 -1.21 -6.61
CA ALA A 13 -25.46 -1.68 -6.38
C ALA A 13 -25.77 -1.93 -4.90
N GLU A 14 -24.77 -2.39 -4.13
CA GLU A 14 -24.94 -2.77 -2.72
C GLU A 14 -24.72 -1.58 -1.77
N TYR A 15 -23.75 -0.70 -2.05
CA TYR A 15 -23.31 0.37 -1.13
C TYR A 15 -23.39 1.78 -1.72
N GLY A 16 -23.69 1.92 -3.00
CA GLY A 16 -23.62 3.22 -3.69
C GLY A 16 -22.19 3.63 -4.02
N ARG A 17 -22.04 4.87 -4.52
CA ARG A 17 -20.73 5.45 -4.85
C ARG A 17 -19.97 5.83 -3.60
N PRO A 18 -18.75 5.33 -3.38
CA PRO A 18 -17.97 5.65 -2.18
C PRO A 18 -17.39 7.08 -2.25
N ASP A 19 -17.23 7.70 -1.10
CA ASP A 19 -16.43 8.92 -1.01
C ASP A 19 -14.95 8.63 -1.17
N PHE A 20 -14.48 7.55 -0.58
CA PHE A 20 -13.06 7.18 -0.58
C PHE A 20 -12.87 5.68 -0.68
N VAL A 21 -11.79 5.26 -1.32
CA VAL A 21 -11.38 3.85 -1.39
C VAL A 21 -9.97 3.68 -0.83
N TRP A 22 -9.84 2.79 0.15
CA TRP A 22 -8.55 2.26 0.60
C TRP A 22 -8.39 0.83 0.10
N ALA A 23 -7.28 0.53 -0.56
CA ALA A 23 -6.93 -0.82 -1.01
C ALA A 23 -5.54 -1.22 -0.53
N SER A 24 -5.40 -2.44 -0.01
CA SER A 24 -4.11 -3.02 0.41
C SER A 24 -3.94 -4.41 -0.21
N PRO A 25 -3.62 -4.52 -1.50
CA PRO A 25 -3.40 -5.80 -2.14
C PRO A 25 -2.20 -6.53 -1.50
N PRO A 26 -2.20 -7.88 -1.47
CA PRO A 26 -1.14 -8.67 -0.86
C PRO A 26 0.26 -8.27 -1.35
N CYS A 27 1.17 -8.03 -0.41
CA CYS A 27 2.52 -7.56 -0.69
C CYS A 27 3.57 -8.67 -0.81
N THR A 28 3.19 -9.93 -0.62
CA THR A 28 4.13 -11.06 -0.49
C THR A 28 5.08 -11.16 -1.67
N ALA A 29 4.60 -11.01 -2.90
CA ALA A 29 5.43 -11.07 -4.09
C ALA A 29 6.23 -9.78 -4.35
N PHE A 30 5.86 -8.65 -3.74
CA PHE A 30 6.47 -7.35 -4.01
C PHE A 30 7.49 -6.92 -2.95
N SER A 31 7.50 -7.54 -1.77
CA SER A 31 8.36 -7.13 -0.67
C SER A 31 9.84 -7.27 -1.02
N VAL A 32 10.69 -6.41 -0.44
CA VAL A 32 12.15 -6.46 -0.64
C VAL A 32 12.71 -7.84 -0.27
N ALA A 33 12.17 -8.48 0.77
CA ALA A 33 12.63 -9.79 1.24
C ALA A 33 12.36 -10.92 0.24
N SER A 34 11.33 -10.82 -0.59
CA SER A 34 10.87 -11.88 -1.50
C SER A 34 11.08 -11.56 -2.99
N MET A 35 11.37 -10.30 -3.33
CA MET A 35 11.41 -9.87 -4.73
C MET A 35 12.44 -10.64 -5.57
N GLY A 36 13.59 -11.02 -5.02
CA GLY A 36 14.60 -11.81 -5.72
C GLY A 36 14.14 -13.22 -6.11
N HIS A 37 13.23 -13.81 -5.30
CA HIS A 37 12.58 -15.08 -5.60
C HIS A 37 11.52 -14.93 -6.71
N HIS A 38 10.71 -13.90 -6.63
CA HIS A 38 9.52 -13.72 -7.47
C HIS A 38 9.78 -13.03 -8.81
N TRP A 39 10.84 -12.21 -8.90
CA TRP A 39 11.07 -11.35 -10.06
C TRP A 39 12.48 -11.54 -10.64
N LYS A 40 12.58 -11.50 -11.97
CA LYS A 40 13.86 -11.30 -12.66
C LYS A 40 14.21 -9.81 -12.59
N SER A 41 15.34 -9.49 -11.97
CA SER A 41 15.94 -8.17 -12.06
C SER A 41 16.72 -8.07 -13.38
N GLY A 42 16.34 -7.16 -14.25
CA GLY A 42 17.05 -6.96 -15.52
C GLY A 42 16.30 -5.97 -16.40
N GLY A 43 16.77 -4.71 -16.46
CA GLY A 43 16.17 -3.67 -17.29
C GLY A 43 15.03 -2.91 -16.63
N ALA A 44 14.40 -2.04 -17.42
CA ALA A 44 13.34 -1.12 -17.00
C ALA A 44 12.01 -1.84 -16.63
N ASN A 45 11.85 -3.11 -16.99
CA ASN A 45 10.64 -3.87 -16.78
C ASN A 45 10.94 -5.20 -16.09
N PRO A 46 10.73 -5.31 -14.77
CA PRO A 46 10.85 -6.59 -14.07
C PRO A 46 9.87 -7.63 -14.61
N VAL A 47 10.35 -8.86 -14.80
CA VAL A 47 9.56 -9.98 -15.32
C VAL A 47 9.20 -10.92 -14.17
N PRO A 48 7.92 -11.31 -13.98
CA PRO A 48 7.54 -12.27 -12.95
C PRO A 48 8.11 -13.66 -13.28
N LYS A 49 8.77 -14.28 -12.29
CA LYS A 49 9.32 -15.63 -12.37
C LYS A 49 8.38 -16.70 -11.85
N THR A 50 7.50 -16.34 -10.95
CA THR A 50 6.60 -17.27 -10.26
C THR A 50 5.14 -16.96 -10.59
N GLU A 51 4.29 -17.97 -10.49
CA GLU A 51 2.85 -17.81 -10.62
C GLU A 51 2.30 -16.84 -9.59
N ALA A 52 2.78 -16.89 -8.34
CA ALA A 52 2.40 -15.95 -7.29
C ALA A 52 2.69 -14.49 -7.67
N ALA A 53 3.79 -14.23 -8.40
CA ALA A 53 4.09 -12.87 -8.86
C ALA A 53 3.13 -12.43 -9.98
N ARG A 54 2.76 -13.32 -10.90
CA ARG A 54 1.76 -13.05 -11.95
C ARG A 54 0.40 -12.74 -11.34
N LEU A 55 -0.10 -13.63 -10.49
CA LEU A 55 -1.38 -13.45 -9.80
C LEU A 55 -1.42 -12.16 -8.95
N SER A 56 -0.30 -11.83 -8.28
CA SER A 56 -0.21 -10.58 -7.51
C SER A 56 -0.28 -9.34 -8.41
N GLN A 57 0.34 -9.39 -9.59
CA GLN A 57 0.26 -8.28 -10.56
C GLN A 57 -1.14 -8.15 -11.14
N ASP A 58 -1.79 -9.26 -11.48
CA ASP A 58 -3.15 -9.28 -12.00
C ASP A 58 -4.14 -8.76 -10.97
N LEU A 59 -3.92 -9.10 -9.68
CA LEU A 59 -4.74 -8.59 -8.59
C LEU A 59 -4.61 -7.07 -8.42
N VAL A 60 -3.39 -6.52 -8.55
CA VAL A 60 -3.19 -5.07 -8.53
C VAL A 60 -3.91 -4.40 -9.69
N LEU A 61 -3.81 -4.97 -10.90
CA LEU A 61 -4.52 -4.47 -12.09
C LEU A 61 -6.03 -4.48 -11.88
N HIS A 62 -6.57 -5.60 -11.35
CA HIS A 62 -7.99 -5.71 -11.01
C HIS A 62 -8.42 -4.68 -9.97
N THR A 63 -7.64 -4.51 -8.90
CA THR A 63 -7.88 -3.51 -7.85
C THR A 63 -7.97 -2.09 -8.44
N LEU A 64 -7.01 -1.71 -9.26
CA LEU A 64 -6.99 -0.39 -9.90
C LEU A 64 -8.19 -0.21 -10.85
N LYS A 65 -8.58 -1.26 -11.58
CA LYS A 65 -9.78 -1.23 -12.42
C LYS A 65 -11.03 -1.01 -11.59
N VAL A 66 -11.21 -1.74 -10.49
CA VAL A 66 -12.37 -1.57 -9.60
C VAL A 66 -12.41 -0.16 -9.02
N ILE A 67 -11.28 0.39 -8.57
CA ILE A 67 -11.19 1.77 -8.06
C ILE A 67 -11.60 2.78 -9.14
N ASN A 68 -11.07 2.61 -10.36
CA ASN A 68 -11.40 3.49 -11.48
C ASN A 68 -12.90 3.45 -11.81
N ASP A 69 -13.49 2.27 -11.86
CA ASP A 69 -14.90 2.09 -12.18
C ASP A 69 -15.84 2.57 -11.05
N LEU A 70 -15.38 2.56 -9.79
CA LEU A 70 -16.11 3.11 -8.64
C LEU A 70 -16.17 4.64 -8.65
N MET A 71 -15.17 5.31 -9.22
CA MET A 71 -15.04 6.77 -9.28
C MET A 71 -15.29 7.45 -7.92
N PRO A 72 -14.50 7.16 -6.87
CA PRO A 72 -14.70 7.72 -5.54
C PRO A 72 -14.65 9.26 -5.58
N THR A 73 -15.52 9.94 -4.78
CA THR A 73 -15.72 11.39 -4.88
C THR A 73 -14.61 12.20 -4.22
N LYS A 74 -13.92 11.64 -3.22
CA LYS A 74 -12.90 12.32 -2.42
C LYS A 74 -11.51 11.66 -2.51
N GLY A 75 -11.31 10.83 -3.53
CA GLY A 75 -10.01 10.21 -3.80
C GLY A 75 -9.89 8.76 -3.38
N TRP A 76 -8.69 8.23 -3.50
CA TRP A 76 -8.37 6.84 -3.18
C TRP A 76 -6.89 6.66 -2.89
N LEU A 77 -6.57 5.64 -2.12
CA LEU A 77 -5.19 5.22 -1.89
C LEU A 77 -5.07 3.70 -2.02
N MET A 78 -4.03 3.26 -2.71
CA MET A 78 -3.60 1.86 -2.72
C MET A 78 -2.26 1.78 -1.97
N GLU A 79 -2.23 0.97 -0.92
CA GLU A 79 -1.08 0.76 -0.04
C GLU A 79 -0.30 -0.48 -0.44
N ASN A 80 1.04 -0.38 -0.47
CA ASN A 80 1.91 -1.53 -0.47
C ASN A 80 3.29 -1.14 0.11
N PRO A 81 3.99 -2.03 0.84
CA PRO A 81 5.35 -1.75 1.29
C PRO A 81 6.27 -1.38 0.14
N ARG A 82 7.20 -0.46 0.38
CA ARG A 82 8.21 -0.08 -0.60
C ARG A 82 8.98 -1.31 -1.11
N GLY A 83 8.84 -1.60 -2.39
CA GLY A 83 9.44 -2.81 -2.96
C GLY A 83 9.31 -2.87 -4.48
N MET A 84 9.05 -4.07 -5.01
CA MET A 84 9.00 -4.34 -6.45
C MET A 84 7.85 -3.61 -7.16
N LEU A 85 6.67 -3.48 -6.53
CA LEU A 85 5.48 -2.92 -7.17
C LEU A 85 5.74 -1.56 -7.82
N ARG A 86 6.55 -0.69 -7.18
CA ARG A 86 6.88 0.65 -7.72
C ARG A 86 7.62 0.64 -9.07
N LYS A 87 8.15 -0.51 -9.49
CA LYS A 87 8.89 -0.69 -10.73
C LYS A 87 8.03 -1.29 -11.85
N LEU A 88 6.80 -1.65 -11.55
CA LEU A 88 5.92 -2.33 -12.51
C LEU A 88 5.10 -1.32 -13.31
N LYS A 89 4.88 -1.62 -14.58
CA LYS A 89 4.06 -0.82 -15.48
C LYS A 89 2.62 -0.64 -15.00
N VAL A 90 2.09 -1.58 -14.22
CA VAL A 90 0.71 -1.53 -13.72
C VAL A 90 0.43 -0.30 -12.85
N VAL A 91 1.47 0.31 -12.25
CA VAL A 91 1.35 1.54 -11.45
C VAL A 91 2.04 2.74 -12.09
N GLU A 92 2.49 2.61 -13.34
CA GLU A 92 3.15 3.69 -14.07
C GLU A 92 2.20 4.88 -14.28
N GLY A 93 2.70 6.09 -14.09
CA GLY A 93 1.89 7.31 -14.22
C GLY A 93 0.96 7.61 -13.05
N ILE A 94 0.75 6.68 -12.11
CA ILE A 94 -0.06 6.93 -10.92
C ILE A 94 0.77 7.72 -9.89
N GLN A 95 0.21 8.80 -9.37
CA GLN A 95 0.84 9.57 -8.30
C GLN A 95 1.17 8.65 -7.13
N ARG A 96 2.42 8.74 -6.64
CA ARG A 96 2.89 7.94 -5.50
C ARG A 96 3.54 8.83 -4.46
N ARG A 97 3.22 8.58 -3.18
CA ARG A 97 3.92 9.11 -2.02
C ARG A 97 4.53 7.96 -1.23
N THR A 98 5.75 8.15 -0.72
CA THR A 98 6.36 7.18 0.21
C THR A 98 6.32 7.77 1.60
N ILE A 99 5.71 7.04 2.52
CA ILE A 99 5.65 7.36 3.95
C ILE A 99 6.45 6.35 4.76
N THR A 100 6.64 6.62 6.04
CA THR A 100 7.18 5.66 7.00
C THR A 100 6.24 5.54 8.18
N TYR A 101 5.90 4.32 8.56
CA TYR A 101 4.88 4.06 9.59
C TYR A 101 5.23 4.61 10.96
N CYS A 102 6.53 4.73 11.29
CA CYS A 102 6.98 5.35 12.54
C CYS A 102 6.56 6.83 12.67
N GLN A 103 6.34 7.51 11.57
CA GLN A 103 5.82 8.89 11.61
C GLN A 103 4.34 8.94 12.02
N TYR A 104 3.66 7.79 12.00
CA TYR A 104 2.26 7.62 12.35
C TYR A 104 2.06 6.73 13.60
N GLY A 105 3.04 6.74 14.51
CA GLY A 105 2.95 6.07 15.83
C GLY A 105 3.30 4.57 15.82
N ASP A 106 3.77 4.00 14.70
CA ASP A 106 4.28 2.62 14.70
C ASP A 106 5.73 2.58 15.20
N SER A 107 6.08 1.55 15.95
CA SER A 107 7.47 1.32 16.38
C SER A 107 8.40 0.92 15.23
N ARG A 108 7.85 0.59 14.08
CA ARG A 108 8.59 0.18 12.88
C ARG A 108 8.71 1.34 11.89
N MET A 109 9.88 1.48 11.29
CA MET A 109 10.04 2.42 10.18
C MET A 109 9.11 2.07 9.01
N LYS A 110 9.06 0.82 8.57
CA LYS A 110 8.26 0.25 7.48
C LYS A 110 7.96 1.26 6.36
N PRO A 111 8.91 1.56 5.47
CA PRO A 111 8.67 2.41 4.32
C PRO A 111 7.56 1.83 3.44
N THR A 112 6.54 2.62 3.19
CA THR A 112 5.32 2.20 2.50
C THR A 112 4.99 3.18 1.39
N ASP A 113 4.63 2.67 0.23
CA ASP A 113 4.16 3.46 -0.89
C ASP A 113 2.64 3.55 -0.88
N LEU A 114 2.13 4.74 -1.10
CA LEU A 114 0.73 5.04 -1.29
C LEU A 114 0.55 5.59 -2.72
N TRP A 115 -0.19 4.87 -3.55
CA TRP A 115 -0.60 5.32 -4.89
C TRP A 115 -1.98 5.90 -4.86
N GLY A 116 -2.21 6.93 -5.66
CA GLY A 116 -3.46 7.68 -5.68
C GLY A 116 -3.33 9.04 -5.00
N TYR A 117 -4.45 9.60 -4.56
CA TYR A 117 -4.47 10.91 -3.93
C TYR A 117 -5.64 11.07 -2.97
N VAL A 118 -5.47 11.96 -2.01
CA VAL A 118 -6.50 12.49 -1.12
C VAL A 118 -6.42 14.00 -1.20
N PRO A 119 -7.48 14.70 -1.62
CA PRO A 119 -7.49 16.16 -1.67
C PRO A 119 -7.18 16.76 -0.29
N GLY A 120 -6.29 17.75 -0.24
CA GLY A 120 -5.93 18.46 0.99
C GLY A 120 -5.03 17.69 1.96
N TRP A 121 -4.82 16.38 1.79
CA TRP A 121 -3.91 15.62 2.65
C TRP A 121 -2.46 15.76 2.22
N ILE A 122 -1.63 16.18 3.17
CA ILE A 122 -0.17 16.27 3.01
C ILE A 122 0.45 15.23 3.94
N PRO A 123 1.05 14.13 3.40
CA PRO A 123 1.66 13.11 4.25
C PRO A 123 2.86 13.66 5.03
N ARG A 124 3.06 13.14 6.24
CA ARG A 124 4.24 13.43 7.06
C ARG A 124 5.52 13.02 6.32
N GLU A 125 6.60 13.75 6.53
CA GLU A 125 7.89 13.42 5.91
C GLU A 125 8.36 12.01 6.29
N ALA A 126 8.93 11.31 5.29
CA ALA A 126 9.45 9.97 5.52
C ALA A 126 10.69 10.02 6.42
N CYS A 127 10.72 9.15 7.42
CA CYS A 127 11.84 8.99 8.32
C CYS A 127 13.07 8.40 7.62
N LYS A 128 14.26 8.70 8.14
CA LYS A 128 15.52 8.06 7.76
C LYS A 128 15.90 6.97 8.76
N ASN A 129 16.55 5.91 8.27
CA ASN A 129 17.01 4.84 9.15
C ASN A 129 17.97 5.38 10.21
N GLY A 130 17.84 4.91 11.46
CA GLY A 130 18.64 5.33 12.61
C GLY A 130 18.08 6.52 13.38
N GLN A 131 16.92 7.06 13.01
CA GLN A 131 16.25 8.08 13.81
C GLN A 131 15.54 7.46 15.04
N PRO A 132 15.33 8.25 16.12
CA PRO A 132 14.79 7.74 17.39
C PRO A 132 13.30 7.37 17.35
N CYS A 133 12.58 7.72 16.26
CA CYS A 133 11.16 7.47 16.12
C CYS A 133 10.81 5.99 15.84
N HIS A 134 11.78 5.10 15.71
CA HIS A 134 11.53 3.67 15.45
C HIS A 134 12.61 2.78 16.07
N ILE A 135 12.22 1.52 16.28
CA ILE A 135 13.14 0.46 16.69
C ILE A 135 13.79 -0.12 15.43
N ALA A 136 15.10 0.08 15.25
CA ALA A 136 15.82 -0.48 14.11
C ALA A 136 15.87 -2.01 14.20
N ALA A 137 15.57 -2.70 13.10
CA ALA A 137 15.77 -4.14 13.04
C ALA A 137 17.28 -4.45 13.06
N PRO A 138 17.71 -5.48 13.78
CA PRO A 138 19.10 -5.94 13.73
C PRO A 138 19.52 -6.25 12.30
N ARG A 139 20.76 -5.90 11.94
CA ARG A 139 21.31 -6.24 10.61
C ARG A 139 21.26 -7.76 10.42
N GLY A 140 20.72 -8.21 9.30
CA GLY A 140 20.56 -9.64 9.01
C GLY A 140 19.34 -10.30 9.66
N SER A 141 18.41 -9.54 10.22
CA SER A 141 17.17 -10.08 10.75
C SER A 141 16.43 -10.94 9.72
N SER A 142 16.23 -12.21 10.03
CA SER A 142 15.49 -13.15 9.19
C SER A 142 14.00 -12.81 9.03
N THR A 143 13.47 -11.95 9.89
CA THR A 143 12.07 -11.53 9.84
C THR A 143 11.81 -10.34 8.89
N GLY A 144 12.87 -9.69 8.42
CA GLY A 144 12.80 -8.57 7.45
C GLY A 144 12.01 -7.34 7.91
N THR A 145 11.24 -7.45 8.98
CA THR A 145 10.36 -6.41 9.51
C THR A 145 10.53 -6.29 11.02
N GLN A 146 11.71 -5.87 11.46
CA GLN A 146 11.93 -5.39 12.82
C GLN A 146 11.39 -6.32 13.93
N GLY A 147 11.59 -7.64 13.76
CA GLY A 147 11.31 -8.62 14.80
C GLY A 147 9.85 -9.07 14.95
N LEU A 148 8.90 -8.47 14.25
CA LEU A 148 7.51 -8.92 14.33
C LEU A 148 7.29 -10.29 13.69
N LYS A 149 6.74 -11.20 14.47
CA LYS A 149 6.30 -12.53 14.03
C LYS A 149 4.84 -12.43 13.55
N GLY A 150 4.52 -13.07 12.43
CA GLY A 150 3.16 -13.12 11.90
C GLY A 150 2.85 -12.08 10.79
N ALA A 151 2.10 -12.52 9.79
CA ALA A 151 1.72 -11.67 8.66
C ALA A 151 0.71 -10.59 9.08
N LYS A 152 -0.22 -10.93 9.99
CA LYS A 152 -1.25 -10.03 10.50
C LYS A 152 -0.66 -8.77 11.15
N ASP A 153 0.33 -8.94 12.05
CA ASP A 153 0.95 -7.80 12.73
C ASP A 153 1.81 -6.97 11.77
N ARG A 154 2.46 -7.62 10.80
CA ARG A 154 3.23 -6.92 9.76
C ARG A 154 2.37 -6.14 8.79
N SER A 155 1.11 -6.54 8.56
CA SER A 155 0.19 -5.86 7.63
C SER A 155 -0.56 -4.69 8.25
N ARG A 156 -0.55 -4.56 9.58
CA ARG A 156 -1.29 -3.50 10.28
C ARG A 156 -0.89 -2.12 9.76
N VAL A 157 -1.88 -1.32 9.42
CA VAL A 157 -1.76 0.10 9.08
C VAL A 157 -1.83 0.90 10.38
N PRO A 158 -0.97 1.92 10.60
CA PRO A 158 -1.03 2.77 11.79
C PRO A 158 -2.35 3.50 11.91
N TYR A 159 -2.87 3.60 13.14
CA TYR A 159 -4.12 4.29 13.43
C TYR A 159 -4.09 5.77 13.02
N ASP A 160 -3.00 6.48 13.36
CA ASP A 160 -2.86 7.91 13.07
C ASP A 160 -2.87 8.19 11.56
N LEU A 161 -2.34 7.28 10.73
CA LEU A 161 -2.42 7.41 9.27
C LEU A 161 -3.88 7.38 8.79
N GLY A 162 -4.64 6.40 9.29
CA GLY A 162 -6.06 6.29 8.95
C GLY A 162 -6.87 7.49 9.44
N LYS A 163 -6.57 7.99 10.64
CA LYS A 163 -7.20 9.16 11.23
C LYS A 163 -6.96 10.42 10.39
N GLU A 164 -5.72 10.74 10.06
CA GLU A 164 -5.39 11.92 9.22
C GLU A 164 -6.07 11.88 7.84
N ILE A 165 -6.11 10.71 7.23
CA ILE A 165 -6.78 10.55 5.94
C ILE A 165 -8.28 10.78 6.09
N LEU A 166 -8.88 10.23 7.14
CA LEU A 166 -10.32 10.42 7.42
C LEU A 166 -10.63 11.90 7.66
N GLU A 167 -9.85 12.61 8.47
CA GLU A 167 -9.98 14.05 8.73
C GLU A 167 -9.90 14.84 7.42
N ALA A 168 -8.94 14.53 6.55
CA ALA A 168 -8.82 15.20 5.24
C ALA A 168 -10.05 14.95 4.34
N ILE A 169 -10.62 13.75 4.37
CA ILE A 169 -11.79 13.38 3.56
C ILE A 169 -13.07 14.03 4.09
N THR A 170 -13.21 14.14 5.41
CA THR A 170 -14.41 14.69 6.07
C THR A 170 -14.40 16.22 6.15
N GLY A 171 -13.27 16.85 5.83
CA GLY A 171 -13.13 18.31 5.85
C GLY A 171 -12.81 18.88 7.22
N GLY A 172 -12.27 18.03 8.14
CA GLY A 172 -11.77 18.51 9.44
C GLY A 172 -12.80 19.29 10.27
N ASN A 173 -14.07 18.93 10.20
CA ASN A 173 -15.11 19.52 11.03
C ASN A 173 -15.17 18.79 12.36
N ASP A 174 -14.29 19.15 13.27
CA ASP A 174 -14.53 19.01 14.71
C ASP A 174 -13.94 20.25 15.37
N GLU A 175 -14.76 21.28 15.49
CA GLU A 175 -14.68 22.25 16.58
C GLU A 175 -15.56 21.77 17.74
#